data_7c2ed142d433e82c395f2525de8c5212
#
_entry.id   7c2ed142d433e82c395f2525de8c5212
#
_cell.length_a   1.000
_cell.length_b   1.000
_cell.length_c   1.000
_cell.angle_alpha   90.00
_cell.angle_beta   90.00
_cell.angle_gamma   90.00
#
_symmetry.space_group_name_H-M   'P 1'
#
loop_
_entity.id
_entity.type
_entity.pdbx_description
1 polymer ?
#
loop_
_entity_poly.entity_id
_entity_poly.type
_entity_poly.pdbx_seq_one_letter_code
_entity_poly.pdbx_strand_id
1 'polypeptide(L)'
;PEFTKASLTSANKKFLDIAYRGDTVAEGENDYFEMKAAIVNIYKTNYKRNFAARAYVSYKIGDNEYTTYSDYNLVDNSRSVNYVATKLMADTEEYGKLSDTQKANVEAFTK
;
A
#
# COMPACT_ATOMS: atom_id res chain seq x y z
N PRO A 1 -12.46 13.35 -3.93
CA PRO A 1 -12.28 13.56 -2.49
C PRO A 1 -10.81 13.43 -2.10
N GLU A 2 -10.45 14.08 -1.00
CA GLU A 2 -9.14 13.89 -0.43
C GLU A 2 -8.98 12.46 0.06
N PHE A 3 -7.74 11.98 0.08
CA PHE A 3 -7.44 10.64 0.57
C PHE A 3 -7.28 10.66 2.09
N THR A 4 -8.38 10.89 2.78
CA THR A 4 -8.48 10.80 4.23
C THR A 4 -9.67 9.94 4.60
N LYS A 5 -9.65 9.35 5.79
CA LYS A 5 -10.75 8.52 6.27
C LYS A 5 -12.07 9.29 6.28
N ALA A 6 -12.05 10.53 6.78
CA ALA A 6 -13.24 11.37 6.82
C ALA A 6 -13.79 11.68 5.42
N SER A 7 -12.93 12.08 4.49
CA SER A 7 -13.33 12.41 3.13
C SER A 7 -13.86 11.21 2.37
N LEU A 8 -13.20 10.05 2.52
CA LEU A 8 -13.63 8.82 1.87
C LEU A 8 -14.98 8.33 2.42
N THR A 9 -15.18 8.44 3.72
CA THR A 9 -16.46 8.10 4.36
C THR A 9 -17.57 9.02 3.87
N SER A 10 -17.34 10.34 3.87
CA SER A 10 -18.33 11.31 3.41
C SER A 10 -18.68 11.14 1.94
N ALA A 11 -17.74 10.76 1.11
CA ALA A 11 -17.96 10.50 -0.32
C ALA A 11 -18.46 9.09 -0.61
N ASN A 12 -18.72 8.29 0.43
CA ASN A 12 -19.16 6.89 0.30
C ASN A 12 -18.22 6.05 -0.58
N LYS A 13 -16.91 6.27 -0.44
CA LYS A 13 -15.89 5.49 -1.14
C LYS A 13 -15.48 4.28 -0.32
N LYS A 14 -15.21 3.17 -1.00
CA LYS A 14 -14.73 1.95 -0.36
C LYS A 14 -13.24 2.10 -0.02
N PHE A 15 -12.90 1.76 1.20
CA PHE A 15 -11.51 1.75 1.66
C PHE A 15 -11.34 0.74 2.78
N LEU A 16 -10.08 0.37 3.02
CA LEU A 16 -9.69 -0.46 4.15
C LEU A 16 -8.87 0.39 5.11
N ASP A 17 -9.23 0.35 6.38
CA ASP A 17 -8.47 1.00 7.44
C ASP A 17 -7.69 -0.08 8.18
N ILE A 18 -6.38 -0.14 7.91
CA ILE A 18 -5.51 -1.20 8.40
C ILE A 18 -4.70 -0.66 9.57
N ALA A 19 -4.95 -1.18 10.78
CA ALA A 19 -4.25 -0.76 11.98
C ALA A 19 -2.88 -1.43 12.10
N TYR A 20 -1.90 -0.65 12.57
CA TYR A 20 -0.59 -1.19 12.96
C TYR A 20 -0.75 -2.11 14.19
N ARG A 21 -0.07 -3.23 14.15
CA ARG A 21 -0.12 -4.24 15.21
C ARG A 21 1.27 -4.78 15.61
N GLY A 22 2.31 -4.07 15.28
CA GLY A 22 3.67 -4.44 15.63
C GLY A 22 4.21 -3.65 16.81
N ASP A 23 5.46 -3.91 17.14
CA ASP A 23 6.17 -3.19 18.18
C ASP A 23 6.86 -1.95 17.62
N THR A 24 7.16 -0.99 18.51
CA THR A 24 8.01 0.14 18.18
C THR A 24 9.42 -0.36 17.87
N VAL A 25 9.96 0.12 16.78
CA VAL A 25 11.37 -0.12 16.43
C VAL A 25 12.17 1.09 16.91
N ALA A 26 13.08 0.86 17.87
CA ALA A 26 13.99 1.88 18.33
C ALA A 26 15.31 1.73 17.59
N GLU A 27 15.79 2.80 16.99
CA GLU A 27 17.06 2.79 16.25
C GLU A 27 17.82 4.09 16.47
N GLY A 28 18.88 4.01 17.25
CA GLY A 28 19.69 5.16 17.61
C GLY A 28 18.90 6.18 18.42
N GLU A 29 18.89 7.43 17.96
CA GLU A 29 18.21 8.53 18.62
C GLU A 29 16.75 8.69 18.17
N ASN A 30 16.32 7.93 17.17
CA ASN A 30 14.99 8.03 16.60
C ASN A 30 14.21 6.75 16.78
N ASP A 31 13.06 6.85 17.40
CA ASP A 31 12.10 5.77 17.47
C ASP A 31 11.15 5.87 16.27
N TYR A 32 10.88 4.76 15.61
CA TYR A 32 9.92 4.72 14.51
C TYR A 32 9.12 3.43 14.53
N PHE A 33 7.98 3.47 13.84
CA PHE A 33 7.15 2.30 13.62
C PHE A 33 7.34 1.83 12.18
N GLU A 34 7.67 0.55 12.01
CA GLU A 34 7.65 -0.06 10.69
C GLU A 34 6.32 -0.78 10.51
N MET A 35 5.60 -0.43 9.44
CA MET A 35 4.32 -1.03 9.13
C MET A 35 4.36 -1.61 7.73
N LYS A 36 3.95 -2.87 7.63
CA LYS A 36 3.74 -3.52 6.34
C LYS A 36 2.27 -3.93 6.25
N ALA A 37 1.66 -3.63 5.12
CA ALA A 37 0.28 -3.99 4.86
C ALA A 37 0.19 -4.68 3.50
N ALA A 38 -0.72 -5.63 3.39
CA ALA A 38 -0.94 -6.34 2.14
C ALA A 38 -2.43 -6.44 1.85
N ILE A 39 -2.78 -6.25 0.58
CA ILE A 39 -4.11 -6.56 0.08
C ILE A 39 -4.01 -7.91 -0.59
N VAL A 40 -4.81 -8.87 -0.11
CA VAL A 40 -4.80 -10.24 -0.61
C VAL A 40 -6.11 -10.56 -1.34
N ASN A 41 -6.13 -11.66 -2.08
CA ASN A 41 -7.32 -12.12 -2.80
C ASN A 41 -7.86 -11.10 -3.80
N ILE A 42 -6.97 -10.42 -4.51
CA ILE A 42 -7.37 -9.55 -5.61
C ILE A 42 -7.79 -10.43 -6.79
N TYR A 43 -9.04 -10.30 -7.21
CA TYR A 43 -9.56 -11.06 -8.33
C TYR A 43 -9.02 -10.56 -9.67
N LYS A 44 -8.93 -11.46 -10.63
CA LYS A 44 -8.42 -11.16 -11.98
C LYS A 44 -9.12 -9.95 -12.63
N THR A 45 -10.40 -9.78 -12.40
CA THR A 45 -11.18 -8.65 -12.91
C THR A 45 -10.67 -7.29 -12.39
N ASN A 46 -9.88 -7.29 -11.32
CA ASN A 46 -9.35 -6.09 -10.67
C ASN A 46 -7.84 -5.89 -10.89
N TYR A 47 -7.19 -6.72 -11.72
CA TYR A 47 -5.74 -6.61 -11.93
C TYR A 47 -5.30 -5.30 -12.56
N LYS A 48 -6.16 -4.65 -13.32
CA LYS A 48 -5.87 -3.35 -13.95
C LYS A 48 -6.38 -2.16 -13.15
N ARG A 49 -7.04 -2.39 -12.01
CA ARG A 49 -7.50 -1.31 -11.14
C ARG A 49 -6.37 -0.83 -10.24
N ASN A 50 -6.28 0.48 -10.07
CA ASN A 50 -5.31 1.06 -9.15
C ASN A 50 -5.81 0.96 -7.71
N PHE A 51 -4.90 0.55 -6.85
CA PHE A 51 -5.08 0.57 -5.40
C PHE A 51 -4.16 1.64 -4.84
N ALA A 52 -4.69 2.52 -4.05
CA ALA A 52 -3.94 3.59 -3.42
C ALA A 52 -3.82 3.34 -1.92
N ALA A 53 -2.69 3.72 -1.36
CA ALA A 53 -2.43 3.58 0.07
C ALA A 53 -1.81 4.87 0.61
N ARG A 54 -2.17 5.19 1.84
CA ARG A 54 -1.63 6.34 2.56
C ARG A 54 -1.53 5.99 4.03
N ALA A 55 -0.42 6.35 4.65
CA ALA A 55 -0.23 6.17 6.08
C ALA A 55 -0.80 7.35 6.87
N TYR A 56 -1.25 7.08 8.07
CA TYR A 56 -1.62 8.13 9.02
C TYR A 56 -1.32 7.69 10.44
N VAL A 57 -1.22 8.65 11.33
CA VAL A 57 -1.02 8.40 12.75
C VAL A 57 -2.01 9.25 13.54
N SER A 58 -2.65 8.63 14.53
CA SER A 58 -3.48 9.34 15.51
C SER A 58 -2.76 9.31 16.85
N TYR A 59 -2.68 10.46 17.50
CA TYR A 59 -1.97 10.61 18.77
C TYR A 59 -2.65 11.62 19.67
N LYS A 60 -2.32 11.57 20.94
CA LYS A 60 -2.85 12.51 21.95
C LYS A 60 -1.72 13.33 22.56
N ILE A 61 -2.00 14.60 22.74
CA ILE A 61 -1.18 15.51 23.55
C ILE A 61 -2.09 16.07 24.62
N GLY A 62 -1.91 15.66 25.87
CA GLY A 62 -2.85 15.95 26.94
C GLY A 62 -4.21 15.32 26.64
N ASP A 63 -5.27 16.12 26.64
CA ASP A 63 -6.64 15.67 26.35
C ASP A 63 -7.02 15.85 24.86
N ASN A 64 -6.12 16.39 24.05
CA ASN A 64 -6.38 16.65 22.64
C ASN A 64 -5.89 15.52 21.77
N GLU A 65 -6.73 15.10 20.83
CA GLU A 65 -6.41 14.06 19.85
C GLU A 65 -6.10 14.70 18.49
N TYR A 66 -5.05 14.20 17.84
CA TYR A 66 -4.58 14.69 16.55
C TYR A 66 -4.41 13.53 15.58
N THR A 67 -4.64 13.81 14.30
CA THR A 67 -4.36 12.85 13.23
C THR A 67 -3.53 13.53 12.16
N THR A 68 -2.43 12.90 11.79
CA THR A 68 -1.51 13.39 10.75
C THR A 68 -1.35 12.34 9.68
N TYR A 69 -1.47 12.74 8.41
CA TYR A 69 -1.33 11.87 7.25
C TYR A 69 0.02 12.08 6.59
N SER A 70 0.55 11.01 6.00
CA SER A 70 1.72 11.10 5.13
C SER A 70 1.38 11.90 3.86
N ASP A 71 2.40 12.41 3.18
CA ASP A 71 2.21 13.03 1.88
C ASP A 71 1.55 12.05 0.91
N TYR A 72 0.72 12.57 0.02
CA TYR A 72 -0.02 11.77 -0.93
C TYR A 72 0.09 12.35 -2.33
N ASN A 73 0.45 11.47 -3.26
CA ASN A 73 0.47 11.76 -4.69
C ASN A 73 -0.10 10.54 -5.40
N LEU A 74 -1.10 10.72 -6.24
CA LEU A 74 -1.78 9.63 -6.92
C LEU A 74 -0.82 8.76 -7.74
N VAL A 75 0.18 9.37 -8.38
CA VAL A 75 1.18 8.64 -9.17
C VAL A 75 2.05 7.76 -8.29
N ASP A 76 2.49 8.27 -7.14
CA ASP A 76 3.43 7.57 -6.26
C ASP A 76 2.73 6.59 -5.30
N ASN A 77 1.48 6.88 -4.93
CA ASN A 77 0.76 6.15 -3.91
C ASN A 77 -0.27 5.15 -4.45
N SER A 78 -0.38 5.01 -5.77
CA SER A 78 -1.29 4.04 -6.36
C SER A 78 -0.60 3.14 -7.37
N ARG A 79 -1.01 1.87 -7.37
CA ARG A 79 -0.50 0.86 -8.30
C ARG A 79 -1.59 -0.16 -8.59
N SER A 80 -1.53 -0.73 -9.78
CA SER A 80 -2.32 -1.91 -10.12
C SER A 80 -1.45 -3.16 -10.07
N VAL A 81 -2.07 -4.32 -9.89
CA VAL A 81 -1.38 -5.61 -9.98
C VAL A 81 -0.70 -5.76 -11.33
N ASN A 82 -1.44 -5.44 -12.40
CA ASN A 82 -0.91 -5.49 -13.77
C ASN A 82 0.31 -4.58 -13.96
N TYR A 83 0.26 -3.35 -13.45
CA TYR A 83 1.38 -2.43 -13.55
C TYR A 83 2.64 -2.97 -12.87
N VAL A 84 2.50 -3.47 -11.63
CA VAL A 84 3.64 -4.01 -10.87
C VAL A 84 4.23 -5.23 -11.56
N ALA A 85 3.39 -6.15 -12.04
CA ALA A 85 3.84 -7.33 -12.77
C ALA A 85 4.57 -6.96 -14.06
N THR A 86 4.04 -6.01 -14.82
CA THR A 86 4.65 -5.53 -16.06
C THR A 86 6.02 -4.89 -15.81
N LYS A 87 6.13 -4.09 -14.76
CA LYS A 87 7.40 -3.47 -14.37
C LYS A 87 8.43 -4.52 -13.93
N LEU A 88 8.01 -5.53 -13.18
CA LEU A 88 8.91 -6.61 -12.76
C LEU A 88 9.42 -7.39 -13.96
N MET A 89 8.55 -7.72 -14.92
CA MET A 89 8.95 -8.43 -16.15
C MET A 89 9.94 -7.62 -16.99
N ALA A 90 9.83 -6.30 -16.97
CA ALA A 90 10.75 -5.41 -17.68
C ALA A 90 12.12 -5.30 -16.99
N ASP A 91 12.19 -5.59 -15.71
CA ASP A 91 13.43 -5.65 -14.95
C ASP A 91 14.05 -7.04 -15.11
N THR A 92 14.87 -7.21 -16.14
CA THR A 92 15.42 -8.51 -16.52
C THR A 92 16.28 -9.13 -15.42
N GLU A 93 16.96 -8.32 -14.61
CA GLU A 93 17.78 -8.81 -13.50
C GLU A 93 16.90 -9.40 -12.40
N GLU A 94 15.93 -8.64 -11.90
CA GLU A 94 15.05 -9.10 -10.83
C GLU A 94 14.12 -10.23 -11.29
N TYR A 95 13.56 -10.11 -12.48
CA TYR A 95 12.72 -11.16 -13.05
C TYR A 95 13.50 -12.45 -13.25
N GLY A 96 14.77 -12.35 -13.68
CA GLY A 96 15.64 -13.51 -13.87
C GLY A 96 15.95 -14.30 -12.60
N LYS A 97 15.79 -13.68 -11.41
CA LYS A 97 15.98 -14.36 -10.12
C LYS A 97 14.81 -15.25 -9.71
N LEU A 98 13.69 -15.13 -10.39
CA LEU A 98 12.48 -15.88 -10.07
C LEU A 98 12.55 -17.31 -10.59
N SER A 99 11.90 -18.24 -9.89
CA SER A 99 11.69 -19.60 -10.39
C SER A 99 10.72 -19.60 -11.58
N ASP A 100 10.67 -20.69 -12.33
CA ASP A 100 9.73 -20.82 -13.44
C ASP A 100 8.28 -20.68 -13.00
N THR A 101 7.93 -21.24 -11.84
CA THR A 101 6.59 -21.10 -11.25
C THR A 101 6.28 -19.65 -10.90
N GLN A 102 7.24 -18.95 -10.28
CA GLN A 102 7.07 -17.53 -9.93
C GLN A 102 6.92 -16.68 -11.20
N LYS A 103 7.71 -16.92 -12.24
CA LYS A 103 7.59 -16.22 -13.53
C LYS A 103 6.22 -16.43 -14.15
N ALA A 104 5.71 -17.65 -14.15
CA ALA A 104 4.39 -17.95 -14.67
C ALA A 104 3.28 -17.21 -13.89
N ASN A 105 3.42 -17.11 -12.56
CA ASN A 105 2.49 -16.36 -11.73
C ASN A 105 2.51 -14.86 -12.05
N VAL A 106 3.71 -14.28 -12.21
CA VAL A 106 3.85 -12.87 -12.59
C VAL A 106 3.20 -12.60 -13.94
N GLU A 107 3.45 -13.45 -14.94
CA GLU A 107 2.85 -13.33 -16.27
C GLU A 107 1.32 -13.38 -16.21
N ALA A 108 0.75 -14.22 -15.34
CA ALA A 108 -0.69 -14.36 -15.20
C ALA A 108 -1.35 -13.06 -14.74
N PHE A 109 -0.66 -12.21 -13.97
CA PHE A 109 -1.17 -10.91 -13.52
C PHE A 109 -1.29 -9.86 -14.64
N THR A 110 -0.71 -10.11 -15.79
CA THR A 110 -0.75 -9.21 -16.95
C THR A 110 -1.87 -9.55 -17.94
N LYS A 111 -2.60 -10.61 -17.70
CA LYS A 111 -3.62 -11.13 -18.63
C LYS A 111 -5.06 -10.82 -18.23
#